data_7e3ddfba0afe1cc108d4236d31e5eb9d
#
_entry.id   7e3ddfba0afe1cc108d4236d31e5eb9d
#
_cell.length_a   1.000
_cell.length_b   1.000
_cell.length_c   1.000
_cell.angle_alpha   90.00
_cell.angle_beta   90.00
_cell.angle_gamma   90.00
#
_symmetry.space_group_name_H-M   'P 1'
#
loop_
_entity.id
_entity.type
_entity.pdbx_description
1 polymer ?
#
loop_
_entity_poly.entity_id
_entity_poly.type
_entity_poly.pdbx_seq_one_letter_code
_entity_poly.pdbx_strand_id
1 'polypeptide(L)'
;MDALPAGTPLSRRPLKAKLTKVAVIAALLACFAGIGWACTLNVTPELPGGTEIEGVEPVYGAAAVPGQTPIKVDLRVGYRGEITLLDSQQKSIPLPDDEVIYEPAQAILTFTPGPGKAVTRFDKGLYTAQVVYWPLANPTDRKIFQWSFTVV
;
A
#
# COMPACT_ATOMS: atom_id res chain seq x y z
N MET A 1 -38.28 -6.86 83.81
CA MET A 1 -38.33 -5.77 82.76
C MET A 1 -37.06 -5.90 82.03
N ASP A 2 -37.06 -6.69 80.97
CA ASP A 2 -35.86 -7.03 80.20
C ASP A 2 -35.93 -6.32 78.87
N ALA A 3 -34.93 -5.49 78.63
CA ALA A 3 -34.78 -4.74 77.37
C ALA A 3 -34.15 -5.65 76.30
N LEU A 4 -34.83 -5.74 75.17
CA LEU A 4 -34.34 -6.41 73.94
C LEU A 4 -33.15 -5.69 73.31
N PRO A 5 -32.13 -6.40 72.83
CA PRO A 5 -31.01 -5.78 72.14
C PRO A 5 -31.40 -5.41 70.72
N ALA A 6 -30.98 -4.20 70.34
CA ALA A 6 -31.16 -3.61 68.99
C ALA A 6 -30.43 -4.41 67.92
N GLY A 7 -31.15 -4.74 66.82
CA GLY A 7 -30.61 -5.45 65.66
C GLY A 7 -29.56 -4.65 64.88
N THR A 8 -28.48 -5.32 64.58
CA THR A 8 -27.37 -4.82 63.69
C THR A 8 -27.87 -4.55 62.28
N PRO A 9 -27.56 -3.38 61.71
CA PRO A 9 -27.94 -3.10 60.32
C PRO A 9 -27.08 -3.93 59.35
N LEU A 10 -27.72 -4.72 58.52
CA LEU A 10 -27.10 -5.43 57.38
C LEU A 10 -26.49 -4.41 56.41
N SER A 11 -25.16 -4.42 56.34
CA SER A 11 -24.37 -3.66 55.36
C SER A 11 -24.72 -4.10 53.95
N ARG A 12 -25.49 -3.27 53.25
CA ARG A 12 -25.74 -3.43 51.82
C ARG A 12 -24.45 -3.08 51.06
N ARG A 13 -23.67 -4.11 50.67
CA ARG A 13 -22.54 -3.94 49.75
C ARG A 13 -23.05 -3.36 48.43
N PRO A 14 -22.42 -2.29 47.91
CA PRO A 14 -22.90 -1.62 46.70
C PRO A 14 -22.68 -2.52 45.47
N LEU A 15 -23.75 -3.06 44.92
CA LEU A 15 -23.76 -3.78 43.63
C LEU A 15 -23.20 -2.96 42.49
N LYS A 16 -23.21 -1.61 42.62
CA LYS A 16 -22.70 -0.67 41.61
C LYS A 16 -21.22 -0.84 41.26
N ALA A 17 -20.36 -1.22 42.22
CA ALA A 17 -18.93 -1.36 41.98
C ALA A 17 -18.57 -2.61 41.15
N LYS A 18 -19.40 -3.63 41.11
CA LYS A 18 -19.17 -4.82 40.26
C LYS A 18 -19.64 -4.59 38.84
N LEU A 19 -20.74 -3.85 38.65
CA LEU A 19 -21.23 -3.49 37.30
C LEU A 19 -20.24 -2.60 36.54
N THR A 20 -19.60 -1.63 37.22
CA THR A 20 -18.63 -0.72 36.60
C THR A 20 -17.38 -1.47 36.11
N LYS A 21 -16.88 -2.44 36.87
CA LYS A 21 -15.73 -3.26 36.47
C LYS A 21 -16.02 -4.13 35.25
N VAL A 22 -17.20 -4.75 35.20
CA VAL A 22 -17.64 -5.56 34.07
C VAL A 22 -17.81 -4.71 32.80
N ALA A 23 -18.39 -3.52 32.92
CA ALA A 23 -18.57 -2.60 31.81
C ALA A 23 -17.23 -2.11 31.23
N VAL A 24 -16.23 -1.80 32.07
CA VAL A 24 -14.88 -1.38 31.61
C VAL A 24 -14.17 -2.54 30.91
N ILE A 25 -14.25 -3.76 31.43
CA ILE A 25 -13.63 -4.92 30.77
C ILE A 25 -14.29 -5.20 29.41
N ALA A 26 -15.61 -5.12 29.33
CA ALA A 26 -16.34 -5.30 28.06
C ALA A 26 -15.99 -4.23 27.03
N ALA A 27 -15.83 -2.97 27.44
CA ALA A 27 -15.39 -1.88 26.57
C ALA A 27 -13.96 -2.07 26.05
N LEU A 28 -13.04 -2.52 26.89
CA LEU A 28 -11.66 -2.83 26.49
C LEU A 28 -11.61 -3.99 25.50
N LEU A 29 -12.37 -5.05 25.73
CA LEU A 29 -12.43 -6.19 24.79
C LEU A 29 -13.04 -5.79 23.45
N ALA A 30 -14.04 -4.91 23.42
CA ALA A 30 -14.62 -4.39 22.18
C ALA A 30 -13.61 -3.52 21.39
N CYS A 31 -12.79 -2.72 22.08
CA CYS A 31 -11.71 -1.95 21.45
C CYS A 31 -10.64 -2.87 20.84
N PHE A 32 -10.21 -3.91 21.52
CA PHE A 32 -9.24 -4.86 20.98
C PHE A 32 -9.80 -5.67 19.79
N ALA A 33 -11.06 -6.06 19.83
CA ALA A 33 -11.71 -6.71 18.70
C ALA A 33 -11.83 -5.79 17.48
N GLY A 34 -12.12 -4.50 17.70
CA GLY A 34 -12.17 -3.48 16.61
C GLY A 34 -10.81 -3.24 15.97
N ILE A 35 -9.73 -3.16 16.75
CA ILE A 35 -8.36 -2.99 16.24
C ILE A 35 -7.91 -4.25 15.48
N GLY A 36 -8.20 -5.44 16.01
CA GLY A 36 -7.89 -6.69 15.31
C GLY A 36 -8.59 -6.82 13.96
N TRP A 37 -9.83 -6.38 13.84
CA TRP A 37 -10.58 -6.43 12.59
C TRP A 37 -10.05 -5.40 11.57
N ALA A 38 -9.68 -4.20 12.00
CA ALA A 38 -9.09 -3.20 11.11
C ALA A 38 -7.74 -3.64 10.50
N CYS A 39 -6.96 -4.45 11.23
CA CYS A 39 -5.70 -5.02 10.72
C CYS A 39 -5.88 -6.21 9.77
N THR A 40 -7.07 -6.84 9.71
CA THR A 40 -7.35 -7.97 8.80
C THR A 40 -7.95 -7.54 7.46
N LEU A 41 -8.32 -6.27 7.32
CA LEU A 41 -8.62 -5.71 6.02
C LEU A 41 -7.30 -5.46 5.29
N ASN A 42 -6.67 -6.51 4.80
CA ASN A 42 -5.73 -6.40 3.69
C ASN A 42 -6.52 -5.88 2.48
N VAL A 43 -6.76 -4.59 2.46
CA VAL A 43 -7.13 -3.89 1.24
C VAL A 43 -5.84 -3.89 0.41
N THR A 44 -5.64 -4.94 -0.37
CA THR A 44 -4.73 -4.86 -1.50
C THR A 44 -5.30 -3.73 -2.34
N PRO A 45 -4.61 -2.59 -2.48
CA PRO A 45 -5.09 -1.53 -3.36
C PRO A 45 -5.21 -2.16 -4.74
N GLU A 46 -6.43 -2.30 -5.20
CA GLU A 46 -6.70 -2.77 -6.56
C GLU A 46 -6.06 -1.73 -7.47
N LEU A 47 -4.97 -2.14 -8.13
CA LEU A 47 -4.26 -1.26 -9.04
C LEU A 47 -5.24 -0.86 -10.14
N PRO A 48 -5.43 0.45 -10.40
CA PRO A 48 -6.38 0.90 -11.42
C PRO A 48 -6.02 0.43 -12.84
N GLY A 49 -4.98 -0.35 -13.02
CA GLY A 49 -4.48 -0.90 -14.30
C GLY A 49 -5.16 -2.16 -14.81
N GLY A 50 -6.19 -2.67 -14.11
CA GLY A 50 -6.83 -3.94 -14.48
C GLY A 50 -6.06 -5.16 -13.99
N THR A 51 -6.53 -6.35 -14.39
CA THR A 51 -5.97 -7.64 -13.93
C THR A 51 -4.65 -8.03 -14.62
N GLU A 52 -4.17 -7.22 -15.56
CA GLU A 52 -2.95 -7.47 -16.33
C GLU A 52 -1.69 -6.91 -15.69
N ILE A 53 -1.83 -5.99 -14.72
CA ILE A 53 -0.72 -5.45 -13.92
C ILE A 53 -0.81 -6.05 -12.53
N GLU A 54 0.16 -6.86 -12.19
CA GLU A 54 0.19 -7.58 -10.91
C GLU A 54 0.88 -6.76 -9.83
N GLY A 55 1.81 -5.88 -10.21
CA GLY A 55 2.50 -5.00 -9.28
C GLY A 55 3.27 -3.87 -9.92
N VAL A 56 3.53 -2.81 -9.14
CA VAL A 56 4.43 -1.72 -9.53
C VAL A 56 5.30 -1.29 -8.36
N GLU A 57 6.53 -0.91 -8.66
CA GLU A 57 7.47 -0.27 -7.74
C GLU A 57 8.00 1.03 -8.36
N PRO A 58 8.07 2.12 -7.60
CA PRO A 58 7.46 2.35 -6.28
C PRO A 58 5.95 2.13 -6.32
N VAL A 59 5.35 1.75 -5.18
CA VAL A 59 3.90 1.55 -5.11
C VAL A 59 3.16 2.84 -5.44
N TYR A 60 1.95 2.72 -5.98
CA TYR A 60 1.09 3.86 -6.32
C TYR A 60 0.96 4.85 -5.14
N GLY A 61 1.26 6.13 -5.38
CA GLY A 61 1.16 7.18 -4.36
C GLY A 61 2.25 7.16 -3.29
N ALA A 62 3.34 6.41 -3.46
CA ALA A 62 4.45 6.40 -2.50
C ALA A 62 5.01 7.80 -2.26
N ALA A 63 5.06 8.24 -0.99
CA ALA A 63 5.37 9.63 -0.61
C ALA A 63 6.82 9.88 -0.19
N ALA A 64 7.66 8.86 -0.05
CA ALA A 64 9.03 9.00 0.45
C ALA A 64 9.97 7.99 -0.21
N VAL A 65 10.12 8.09 -1.53
CA VAL A 65 10.91 7.15 -2.33
C VAL A 65 12.35 7.64 -2.39
N PRO A 66 13.36 6.80 -2.07
CA PRO A 66 14.76 7.13 -2.31
C PRO A 66 15.06 7.34 -3.80
N GLY A 67 15.93 8.31 -4.12
CA GLY A 67 16.22 8.67 -5.52
C GLY A 67 16.92 7.60 -6.37
N GLN A 68 17.34 6.48 -5.77
CA GLN A 68 17.94 5.33 -6.48
C GLN A 68 17.01 4.12 -6.53
N THR A 69 15.76 4.27 -6.12
CA THR A 69 14.77 3.19 -6.15
C THR A 69 14.51 2.77 -7.60
N PRO A 70 14.54 1.47 -7.90
CA PRO A 70 14.21 0.98 -9.23
C PRO A 70 12.72 1.22 -9.54
N ILE A 71 12.42 1.41 -10.81
CA ILE A 71 11.07 1.40 -11.34
C ILE A 71 10.82 0.00 -11.87
N LYS A 72 9.81 -0.68 -11.32
CA LYS A 72 9.49 -2.05 -11.71
C LYS A 72 8.00 -2.14 -12.04
N VAL A 73 7.69 -2.88 -13.09
CA VAL A 73 6.33 -3.21 -13.47
C VAL A 73 6.24 -4.73 -13.62
N ASP A 74 5.37 -5.31 -12.85
CA ASP A 74 5.04 -6.73 -12.89
C ASP A 74 3.78 -6.90 -13.71
N LEU A 75 3.93 -7.43 -14.92
CA LEU A 75 2.83 -7.69 -15.83
C LEU A 75 2.45 -9.17 -15.76
N ARG A 76 1.21 -9.45 -16.06
CA ARG A 76 0.76 -10.82 -16.24
C ARG A 76 1.57 -11.53 -17.34
N VAL A 77 1.96 -12.77 -17.10
CA VAL A 77 2.66 -13.58 -18.10
C VAL A 77 1.89 -13.61 -19.42
N GLY A 78 2.59 -13.37 -20.53
CA GLY A 78 1.97 -13.23 -21.86
C GLY A 78 1.78 -11.77 -22.29
N TYR A 79 2.18 -10.81 -21.46
CA TYR A 79 2.21 -9.39 -21.78
C TYR A 79 3.65 -8.87 -21.91
N ARG A 80 3.80 -7.81 -22.66
CA ARG A 80 5.02 -7.02 -22.78
C ARG A 80 4.67 -5.55 -22.66
N GLY A 81 5.64 -4.70 -22.33
CA GLY A 81 5.42 -3.28 -22.23
C GLY A 81 6.68 -2.45 -22.40
N GLU A 82 6.49 -1.14 -22.38
CA GLU A 82 7.52 -0.10 -22.42
C GLU A 82 7.25 0.89 -21.28
N ILE A 83 8.31 1.28 -20.57
CA ILE A 83 8.20 2.25 -19.47
C ILE A 83 8.63 3.63 -19.94
N THR A 84 7.85 4.64 -19.60
CA THR A 84 8.19 6.06 -19.77
C THR A 84 8.07 6.75 -18.42
N LEU A 85 8.98 7.66 -18.12
CA LEU A 85 8.90 8.49 -16.93
C LEU A 85 8.58 9.94 -17.30
N LEU A 86 7.80 10.59 -16.44
CA LEU A 86 7.48 12.00 -16.53
C LEU A 86 7.92 12.69 -15.24
N ASP A 87 8.57 13.82 -15.34
CA ASP A 87 8.93 14.66 -14.19
C ASP A 87 7.71 15.45 -13.65
N SER A 88 7.94 16.28 -12.65
CA SER A 88 6.90 17.13 -12.04
C SER A 88 6.28 18.14 -12.99
N GLN A 89 6.92 18.42 -14.13
CA GLN A 89 6.45 19.31 -15.19
C GLN A 89 5.77 18.54 -16.33
N GLN A 90 5.54 17.23 -16.16
CA GLN A 90 5.01 16.32 -17.18
C GLN A 90 5.93 16.21 -18.41
N LYS A 91 7.20 16.53 -18.26
CA LYS A 91 8.20 16.35 -19.30
C LYS A 91 8.70 14.92 -19.30
N SER A 92 8.71 14.30 -20.47
CA SER A 92 9.21 12.93 -20.63
C SER A 92 10.71 12.87 -20.36
N ILE A 93 11.09 11.92 -19.52
CA ILE A 93 12.47 11.51 -19.29
C ILE A 93 12.70 10.27 -20.17
N PRO A 94 13.53 10.39 -21.21
CA PRO A 94 13.78 9.26 -22.10
C PRO A 94 14.55 8.17 -21.35
N LEU A 95 14.01 6.96 -21.41
CA LEU A 95 14.68 5.76 -20.93
C LEU A 95 15.09 4.95 -22.17
N PRO A 96 16.40 4.77 -22.40
CA PRO A 96 16.87 3.93 -23.51
C PRO A 96 16.40 2.48 -23.33
N ASP A 97 16.04 1.83 -24.42
CA ASP A 97 15.53 0.46 -24.42
C ASP A 97 16.51 -0.56 -23.83
N ASP A 98 17.82 -0.31 -23.93
CA ASP A 98 18.87 -1.12 -23.39
C ASP A 98 19.06 -0.95 -21.86
N GLU A 99 18.47 0.10 -21.28
CA GLU A 99 18.49 0.33 -19.83
C GLU A 99 17.25 -0.25 -19.12
N VAL A 100 16.19 -0.55 -19.85
CA VAL A 100 14.97 -1.20 -19.31
C VAL A 100 15.08 -2.71 -19.56
N ILE A 101 15.28 -3.45 -18.49
CA ILE A 101 15.41 -4.91 -18.55
C ILE A 101 13.99 -5.50 -18.57
N TYR A 102 13.69 -6.31 -19.57
CA TYR A 102 12.48 -7.11 -19.63
C TYR A 102 12.81 -8.58 -19.41
N GLU A 103 12.20 -9.20 -18.42
CA GLU A 103 12.30 -10.61 -18.09
C GLU A 103 11.09 -11.39 -18.63
N PRO A 104 11.19 -12.07 -19.79
CA PRO A 104 10.04 -12.68 -20.46
C PRO A 104 9.35 -13.79 -19.65
N ALA A 105 10.12 -14.51 -18.82
CA ALA A 105 9.60 -15.61 -18.03
C ALA A 105 8.61 -15.16 -16.93
N GLN A 106 8.80 -13.94 -16.44
CA GLN A 106 8.00 -13.36 -15.38
C GLN A 106 7.17 -12.16 -15.86
N ALA A 107 7.39 -11.72 -17.11
CA ALA A 107 6.81 -10.51 -17.69
C ALA A 107 7.12 -9.23 -16.88
N ILE A 108 8.30 -9.16 -16.27
CA ILE A 108 8.74 -8.03 -15.44
C ILE A 108 9.57 -7.06 -16.27
N LEU A 109 9.23 -5.78 -16.16
CA LEU A 109 10.03 -4.65 -16.67
C LEU A 109 10.72 -3.97 -15.49
N THR A 110 12.03 -3.74 -15.60
CA THR A 110 12.80 -3.07 -14.54
C THR A 110 13.72 -2.01 -15.14
N PHE A 111 13.62 -0.80 -14.63
CA PHE A 111 14.58 0.28 -14.82
C PHE A 111 15.25 0.59 -13.48
N THR A 112 16.58 0.58 -13.43
CA THR A 112 17.33 0.92 -12.22
C THR A 112 18.20 2.13 -12.49
N PRO A 113 17.99 3.28 -11.80
CA PRO A 113 18.89 4.42 -11.89
C PRO A 113 20.30 4.05 -11.46
N GLY A 114 21.31 4.67 -12.06
CA GLY A 114 22.68 4.38 -11.67
C GLY A 114 23.72 5.13 -12.49
N PRO A 115 25.00 5.09 -12.07
CA PRO A 115 26.09 5.71 -12.81
C PRO A 115 26.18 5.20 -14.25
N GLY A 116 26.33 6.13 -15.20
CA GLY A 116 26.45 5.82 -16.62
C GLY A 116 25.13 5.56 -17.35
N LYS A 117 23.99 5.67 -16.65
CA LYS A 117 22.67 5.54 -17.23
C LYS A 117 22.04 6.91 -17.54
N ALA A 118 20.98 6.92 -18.35
CA ALA A 118 20.23 8.13 -18.69
C ALA A 118 19.73 8.87 -17.43
N VAL A 119 19.37 8.13 -16.38
CA VAL A 119 19.04 8.66 -15.06
C VAL A 119 20.00 8.05 -14.03
N THR A 120 20.91 8.87 -13.53
CA THR A 120 21.84 8.45 -12.48
C THR A 120 21.13 8.32 -11.13
N ARG A 121 20.23 9.25 -10.85
CA ARG A 121 19.43 9.35 -9.65
C ARG A 121 18.21 10.24 -9.93
N PHE A 122 17.08 9.93 -9.34
CA PHE A 122 15.93 10.84 -9.35
C PHE A 122 16.16 12.00 -8.37
N ASP A 123 15.92 13.23 -8.83
CA ASP A 123 15.89 14.40 -7.97
C ASP A 123 14.64 14.41 -7.09
N LYS A 124 14.63 15.25 -6.06
CA LYS A 124 13.45 15.43 -5.21
C LYS A 124 12.28 15.97 -6.02
N GLY A 125 11.14 15.35 -5.90
CA GLY A 125 9.94 15.79 -6.60
C GLY A 125 8.93 14.69 -6.90
N LEU A 126 7.83 15.09 -7.52
CA LEU A 126 6.79 14.18 -8.00
C LEU A 126 7.19 13.63 -9.36
N TYR A 127 7.11 12.32 -9.50
CA TYR A 127 7.30 11.62 -10.76
C TYR A 127 6.02 10.85 -11.12
N THR A 128 5.78 10.72 -12.40
CA THR A 128 4.75 9.83 -12.93
C THR A 128 5.43 8.79 -13.81
N ALA A 129 5.27 7.53 -13.46
CA ALA A 129 5.65 6.44 -14.33
C ALA A 129 4.46 6.03 -15.18
N GLN A 130 4.71 5.74 -16.43
CA GLN A 130 3.73 5.26 -17.39
C GLN A 130 4.26 3.97 -18.01
N VAL A 131 3.43 2.96 -18.08
CA VAL A 131 3.68 1.76 -18.87
C VAL A 131 2.66 1.67 -19.99
N VAL A 132 3.15 1.47 -21.20
CA VAL A 132 2.35 1.05 -22.35
C VAL A 132 2.55 -0.44 -22.50
N TYR A 133 1.50 -1.24 -22.38
CA TYR A 133 1.59 -2.69 -22.38
C TYR A 133 0.59 -3.33 -23.34
N TRP A 134 0.90 -4.52 -23.82
CA TRP A 134 0.10 -5.24 -24.79
C TRP A 134 0.29 -6.76 -24.65
N PRO A 135 -0.71 -7.56 -25.01
CA PRO A 135 -0.55 -9.01 -25.09
C PRO A 135 0.39 -9.40 -26.21
N LEU A 136 1.29 -10.36 -25.97
CA LEU A 136 2.23 -10.86 -26.99
C LEU A 136 1.51 -11.46 -28.19
N ALA A 137 0.30 -12.01 -27.98
CA ALA A 137 -0.54 -12.56 -29.05
C ALA A 137 -1.18 -11.48 -29.95
N ASN A 138 -1.31 -10.22 -29.46
CA ASN A 138 -1.90 -9.12 -30.19
C ASN A 138 -1.17 -7.80 -29.87
N PRO A 139 -0.02 -7.50 -30.48
CA PRO A 139 0.78 -6.31 -30.17
C PRO A 139 0.10 -4.98 -30.52
N THR A 140 -1.02 -5.00 -31.23
CA THR A 140 -1.78 -3.79 -31.57
C THR A 140 -2.76 -3.36 -30.48
N ASP A 141 -3.11 -4.26 -29.55
CA ASP A 141 -3.99 -3.96 -28.41
C ASP A 141 -3.18 -3.33 -27.27
N ARG A 142 -2.78 -2.07 -27.49
CA ARG A 142 -1.97 -1.32 -26.54
C ARG A 142 -2.83 -0.65 -25.50
N LYS A 143 -2.49 -0.87 -24.23
CA LYS A 143 -3.10 -0.26 -23.06
C LYS A 143 -2.09 0.60 -22.33
N ILE A 144 -2.57 1.59 -21.60
CA ILE A 144 -1.72 2.53 -20.84
C ILE A 144 -2.13 2.49 -19.39
N PHE A 145 -1.13 2.39 -18.51
CA PHE A 145 -1.29 2.56 -17.08
C PHE A 145 -0.29 3.58 -16.56
N GLN A 146 -0.73 4.43 -15.64
CA GLN A 146 0.09 5.47 -15.03
C GLN A 146 -0.03 5.43 -13.52
N TRP A 147 1.08 5.66 -12.85
CA TRP A 147 1.10 5.85 -11.41
C TRP A 147 2.13 6.90 -11.01
N SER A 148 1.93 7.55 -9.87
CA SER A 148 2.81 8.60 -9.39
C SER A 148 3.43 8.24 -8.04
N PHE A 149 4.62 8.78 -7.78
CA PHE A 149 5.35 8.65 -6.54
C PHE A 149 6.19 9.91 -6.29
N THR A 150 6.52 10.17 -5.03
CA THR A 150 7.32 11.34 -4.64
C THR A 150 8.68 10.91 -4.13
N VAL A 151 9.75 11.48 -4.72
CA VAL A 151 11.15 11.27 -4.33
C VAL A 151 11.57 12.31 -3.29
N VAL A 152 12.33 11.89 -2.27
CA VAL A 152 12.81 12.72 -1.14
C VAL A 152 14.33 12.83 -1.08
#